data_67f85d224963c27661dbb502769e1609
#
_entry.id   67f85d224963c27661dbb502769e1609
#
_cell.length_a   1.000
_cell.length_b   1.000
_cell.length_c   1.000
_cell.angle_alpha   90.00
_cell.angle_beta   90.00
_cell.angle_gamma   90.00
#
_symmetry.space_group_name_H-M   'P 1'
#
loop_
_entity.id
_entity.type
_entity.pdbx_description
1 polymer ?
#
loop_
_entity_poly.entity_id
_entity_poly.type
_entity_poly.pdbx_seq_one_letter_code
_entity_poly.pdbx_strand_id
1 'polypeptide(L)'
;MKRHLILLFVGVSLPFLLAAQQKNSVSITKRVLRIPEVTVVGKRPMKDIGVQRTRFDSIAMKENIALSMADVLTFNSSVFVKNYGRATLSTVAFRGTSPSHTQVTWNGMRINNPMLGMTDFSTIPSYFIDDASLLHGTSSVNETGGGLGGLVRLST
;
A
#
# COMPACT_ATOMS: atom_id res chain seq x y z
N MET A 1 25.45 -50.69 -64.67
CA MET A 1 24.16 -49.96 -64.49
C MET A 1 23.72 -49.78 -63.08
N LYS A 2 23.78 -50.75 -62.18
CA LYS A 2 23.33 -50.61 -60.75
C LYS A 2 24.13 -49.58 -59.92
N ARG A 3 25.45 -49.46 -60.15
CA ARG A 3 26.30 -48.50 -59.39
C ARG A 3 25.99 -47.03 -59.70
N HIS A 4 25.66 -46.71 -60.96
CA HIS A 4 25.33 -45.31 -61.32
C HIS A 4 23.94 -44.91 -60.85
N LEU A 5 23.00 -45.88 -60.74
CA LEU A 5 21.65 -45.67 -60.19
C LEU A 5 21.72 -45.32 -58.71
N ILE A 6 22.59 -45.98 -57.92
CA ILE A 6 22.81 -45.71 -56.49
C ILE A 6 23.44 -44.35 -56.27
N LEU A 7 24.43 -43.97 -57.11
CA LEU A 7 25.04 -42.64 -57.02
C LEU A 7 24.04 -41.51 -57.37
N LEU A 8 23.14 -41.72 -58.31
CA LEU A 8 22.12 -40.74 -58.67
C LEU A 8 21.08 -40.60 -57.56
N PHE A 9 20.72 -41.69 -56.87
CA PHE A 9 19.79 -41.65 -55.74
C PHE A 9 20.36 -40.94 -54.51
N VAL A 10 21.65 -41.13 -54.22
CA VAL A 10 22.38 -40.42 -53.13
C VAL A 10 22.53 -38.93 -53.44
N GLY A 11 22.78 -38.58 -54.72
CA GLY A 11 22.93 -37.17 -55.12
C GLY A 11 21.61 -36.36 -55.00
N VAL A 12 20.49 -37.00 -55.24
CA VAL A 12 19.16 -36.33 -55.14
C VAL A 12 18.66 -36.23 -53.71
N SER A 13 19.03 -37.18 -52.80
CA SER A 13 18.57 -37.16 -51.41
C SER A 13 19.37 -36.19 -50.50
N LEU A 14 20.61 -35.86 -50.88
CA LEU A 14 21.49 -34.98 -50.08
C LEU A 14 20.94 -33.58 -49.89
N PRO A 15 20.41 -32.87 -50.91
CA PRO A 15 19.86 -31.52 -50.73
C PRO A 15 18.60 -31.47 -49.87
N PHE A 16 17.82 -32.55 -49.80
CA PHE A 16 16.63 -32.61 -48.96
C PHE A 16 16.99 -32.67 -47.45
N LEU A 17 18.09 -33.28 -47.08
CA LEU A 17 18.55 -33.35 -45.69
C LEU A 17 19.13 -32.00 -45.19
N LEU A 18 19.66 -31.18 -46.07
CA LEU A 18 20.15 -29.83 -45.68
C LEU A 18 19.03 -28.82 -45.48
N ALA A 19 17.90 -28.97 -46.18
CA ALA A 19 16.74 -28.07 -46.01
C ALA A 19 16.02 -28.26 -44.66
N ALA A 20 16.16 -29.44 -44.02
CA ALA A 20 15.54 -29.74 -42.73
C ALA A 20 16.20 -29.06 -41.52
N GLN A 21 17.34 -28.43 -41.69
CA GLN A 21 18.08 -27.77 -40.58
C GLN A 21 17.84 -26.26 -40.49
N GLN A 22 16.88 -25.71 -41.21
CA GLN A 22 16.51 -24.31 -41.02
C GLN A 22 15.72 -24.19 -39.74
N LYS A 23 16.45 -24.23 -38.62
CA LYS A 23 15.96 -23.91 -37.29
C LYS A 23 15.49 -22.46 -37.31
N ASN A 24 14.21 -22.23 -37.37
CA ASN A 24 13.61 -20.95 -37.09
C ASN A 24 13.93 -20.63 -35.61
N SER A 25 15.11 -20.05 -35.36
CA SER A 25 15.38 -19.42 -34.10
C SER A 25 14.47 -18.18 -34.05
N VAL A 26 13.31 -18.36 -33.46
CA VAL A 26 12.50 -17.22 -33.04
C VAL A 26 13.32 -16.48 -32.02
N SER A 27 14.03 -15.46 -32.47
CA SER A 27 14.77 -14.55 -31.62
C SER A 27 13.79 -13.80 -30.73
N ILE A 28 13.52 -14.36 -29.57
CA ILE A 28 12.70 -13.73 -28.50
C ILE A 28 13.32 -12.40 -28.05
N THR A 29 14.59 -12.20 -28.34
CA THR A 29 15.38 -11.05 -27.89
C THR A 29 15.10 -9.75 -28.69
N LYS A 30 14.32 -9.78 -29.76
CA LYS A 30 14.07 -8.60 -30.61
C LYS A 30 12.75 -7.88 -30.38
N ARG A 31 11.91 -8.38 -29.46
CA ARG A 31 10.71 -7.64 -29.06
C ARG A 31 11.05 -6.72 -27.88
N VAL A 32 11.64 -5.57 -28.17
CA VAL A 32 11.71 -4.48 -27.21
C VAL A 32 10.27 -4.03 -26.97
N LEU A 33 9.65 -4.54 -25.90
CA LEU A 33 8.41 -3.99 -25.37
C LEU A 33 8.74 -2.60 -24.82
N ARG A 34 8.49 -1.59 -25.63
CA ARG A 34 8.49 -0.20 -25.12
C ARG A 34 7.28 -0.08 -24.21
N ILE A 35 7.49 -0.17 -22.92
CA ILE A 35 6.50 0.21 -21.92
C ILE A 35 6.41 1.72 -21.99
N PRO A 36 5.24 2.31 -22.34
CA PRO A 36 5.10 3.75 -22.33
C PRO A 36 5.36 4.25 -20.91
N GLU A 37 6.20 5.28 -20.79
CA GLU A 37 6.44 5.95 -19.54
C GLU A 37 5.11 6.52 -19.02
N VAL A 38 4.64 6.02 -17.91
CA VAL A 38 3.47 6.58 -17.22
C VAL A 38 3.96 7.68 -16.30
N THR A 39 3.92 8.91 -16.77
CA THR A 39 4.19 10.07 -15.94
C THR A 39 2.99 10.29 -15.01
N VAL A 40 3.08 9.82 -13.78
CA VAL A 40 2.08 10.11 -12.75
C VAL A 40 2.34 11.52 -12.22
N VAL A 41 1.66 12.50 -12.77
CA VAL A 41 1.65 13.85 -12.22
C VAL A 41 0.64 13.89 -11.09
N GLY A 42 1.11 13.65 -9.87
CA GLY A 42 0.33 13.84 -8.66
C GLY A 42 0.07 15.32 -8.41
N LYS A 43 -1.04 15.87 -8.91
CA LYS A 43 -1.53 17.16 -8.42
C LYS A 43 -2.07 16.94 -7.02
N ARG A 44 -1.42 17.52 -6.00
CA ARG A 44 -2.03 17.62 -4.67
C ARG A 44 -3.34 18.39 -4.82
N PRO A 45 -4.49 17.83 -4.44
CA PRO A 45 -5.73 18.58 -4.43
C PRO A 45 -5.55 19.79 -3.51
N MET A 46 -6.12 20.95 -3.87
CA MET A 46 -6.00 22.18 -3.07
C MET A 46 -6.42 22.02 -1.60
N LYS A 47 -7.24 21.04 -1.29
CA LYS A 47 -7.61 20.64 0.08
C LYS A 47 -6.43 20.26 0.97
N ASP A 48 -5.29 19.87 0.40
CA ASP A 48 -4.10 19.47 1.16
C ASP A 48 -3.08 20.60 1.35
N ILE A 49 -3.37 21.80 0.85
CA ILE A 49 -2.50 22.96 1.06
C ILE A 49 -2.66 23.45 2.50
N GLY A 50 -1.56 23.45 3.26
CA GLY A 50 -1.56 23.83 4.67
C GLY A 50 -2.01 22.72 5.63
N VAL A 51 -2.35 21.53 5.12
CA VAL A 51 -2.72 20.37 5.92
C VAL A 51 -1.48 19.56 6.26
N GLN A 52 -1.19 19.44 7.56
CA GLN A 52 -0.16 18.50 8.04
C GLN A 52 -0.79 17.12 8.19
N ARG A 53 -0.47 16.22 7.26
CA ARG A 53 -0.92 14.84 7.26
C ARG A 53 0.27 13.89 7.36
N THR A 54 0.20 12.94 8.28
CA THR A 54 1.10 11.78 8.34
C THR A 54 0.33 10.56 7.87
N ARG A 55 0.79 9.91 6.81
CA ARG A 55 0.23 8.64 6.32
C ARG A 55 1.11 7.50 6.78
N PHE A 56 0.49 6.39 7.13
CA PHE A 56 1.21 5.15 7.37
C PHE A 56 1.45 4.45 6.04
N ASP A 57 2.65 3.91 5.89
CA ASP A 57 2.96 3.10 4.73
C ASP A 57 2.22 1.76 4.84
N SER A 58 1.71 1.28 3.71
CA SER A 58 1.09 -0.04 3.61
C SER A 58 2.02 -1.18 4.03
N ILE A 59 3.33 -1.00 3.89
CA ILE A 59 4.35 -1.95 4.36
C ILE A 59 4.35 -1.97 5.90
N ALA A 60 4.40 -0.81 6.55
CA ALA A 60 4.37 -0.71 8.01
C ALA A 60 3.08 -1.32 8.60
N MET A 61 1.94 -1.17 7.92
CA MET A 61 0.68 -1.79 8.34
C MET A 61 0.75 -3.32 8.23
N LYS A 62 1.31 -3.87 7.15
CA LYS A 62 1.44 -5.31 6.94
C LYS A 62 2.43 -5.96 7.91
N GLU A 63 3.54 -5.31 8.20
CA GLU A 63 4.53 -5.82 9.17
C GLU A 63 3.98 -5.89 10.59
N ASN A 64 3.04 -5.00 10.92
CA ASN A 64 2.43 -4.90 12.25
C ASN A 64 1.01 -5.48 12.33
N ILE A 65 0.65 -6.38 11.43
CA ILE A 65 -0.71 -6.94 11.28
C ILE A 65 -1.22 -7.66 12.54
N ALA A 66 -0.31 -8.18 13.36
CA ALA A 66 -0.65 -8.89 14.60
C ALA A 66 -0.79 -7.97 15.83
N LEU A 67 -0.51 -6.66 15.65
CA LEU A 67 -0.52 -5.69 16.73
C LEU A 67 -1.88 -4.97 16.82
N SER A 68 -2.08 -4.27 17.94
CA SER A 68 -3.19 -3.30 18.06
C SER A 68 -2.86 -2.01 17.31
N MET A 69 -3.88 -1.25 16.96
CA MET A 69 -3.68 0.07 16.35
C MET A 69 -2.93 1.04 17.28
N ALA A 70 -3.04 0.84 18.61
CA ALA A 70 -2.25 1.58 19.59
C ALA A 70 -0.75 1.37 19.42
N ASP A 71 -0.33 0.12 19.20
CA ASP A 71 1.09 -0.21 19.02
C ASP A 71 1.60 0.33 17.69
N VAL A 72 0.83 0.19 16.61
CA VAL A 72 1.17 0.75 15.30
C VAL A 72 1.40 2.25 15.38
N LEU A 73 0.51 2.98 16.06
CA LEU A 73 0.64 4.42 16.26
C LEU A 73 1.86 4.78 17.10
N THR A 74 2.18 3.99 18.13
CA THR A 74 3.34 4.21 18.99
C THR A 74 4.65 4.06 18.21
N PHE A 75 4.76 3.05 17.36
CA PHE A 75 6.01 2.77 16.65
C PHE A 75 6.21 3.63 15.39
N ASN A 76 5.12 4.01 14.73
CA ASN A 76 5.19 4.63 13.41
C ASN A 76 4.73 6.09 13.37
N SER A 77 4.48 6.72 14.52
CA SER A 77 4.04 8.12 14.55
C SER A 77 4.63 8.91 15.70
N SER A 78 4.50 10.24 15.61
CA SER A 78 4.93 11.18 16.65
C SER A 78 3.82 11.58 17.61
N VAL A 79 2.66 10.91 17.55
CA VAL A 79 1.58 11.19 18.49
C VAL A 79 1.84 10.52 19.85
N PHE A 80 1.35 11.15 20.90
CA PHE A 80 1.47 10.56 22.23
C PHE A 80 0.38 9.49 22.42
N VAL A 81 0.80 8.24 22.59
CA VAL A 81 -0.08 7.11 22.92
C VAL A 81 0.08 6.81 24.40
N LYS A 82 -0.99 7.03 25.17
CA LYS A 82 -1.02 6.67 26.58
C LYS A 82 -1.66 5.29 26.72
N ASN A 83 -0.85 4.34 27.14
CA ASN A 83 -1.29 2.98 27.40
C ASN A 83 -1.36 2.74 28.92
N TYR A 84 -2.50 2.23 29.40
CA TYR A 84 -2.74 1.98 30.81
C TYR A 84 -2.39 0.56 31.24
N GLY A 85 -1.82 -0.24 30.35
CA GLY A 85 -1.39 -1.60 30.59
C GLY A 85 -1.69 -2.53 29.39
N ARG A 86 -1.29 -3.80 29.50
CA ARG A 86 -1.50 -4.78 28.43
C ARG A 86 -3.01 -5.09 28.31
N ALA A 87 -3.56 -4.95 27.09
CA ALA A 87 -4.96 -5.16 26.77
C ALA A 87 -5.93 -4.28 27.60
N THR A 88 -5.46 -3.11 28.04
CA THR A 88 -6.27 -2.09 28.70
C THR A 88 -6.40 -0.87 27.80
N LEU A 89 -7.12 0.14 28.30
CA LEU A 89 -7.38 1.37 27.58
C LEU A 89 -6.08 1.98 27.00
N SER A 90 -6.07 2.24 25.71
CA SER A 90 -5.02 2.96 25.02
C SER A 90 -5.60 4.16 24.28
N THR A 91 -5.15 5.36 24.67
CA THR A 91 -5.66 6.62 24.13
C THR A 91 -4.58 7.39 23.38
N VAL A 92 -5.00 8.17 22.38
CA VAL A 92 -4.10 8.98 21.55
C VAL A 92 -4.34 10.46 21.80
N ALA A 93 -3.27 11.22 21.94
CA ALA A 93 -3.31 12.67 22.07
C ALA A 93 -2.30 13.32 21.14
N PHE A 94 -2.72 14.39 20.47
CA PHE A 94 -1.87 15.21 19.61
C PHE A 94 -1.29 16.38 20.39
N ARG A 95 0.02 16.58 20.31
CA ARG A 95 0.71 17.80 20.80
C ARG A 95 0.29 18.26 22.21
N GLY A 96 0.12 17.32 23.14
CA GLY A 96 -0.25 17.63 24.52
C GLY A 96 -1.72 17.99 24.74
N THR A 97 -2.59 17.79 23.77
CA THR A 97 -4.04 17.91 23.96
C THR A 97 -4.61 16.70 24.71
N SER A 98 -5.84 16.82 25.22
CA SER A 98 -6.54 15.68 25.81
C SER A 98 -6.92 14.64 24.76
N PRO A 99 -6.98 13.35 25.10
CA PRO A 99 -7.50 12.33 24.20
C PRO A 99 -8.92 12.58 23.69
N SER A 100 -9.75 13.28 24.48
CA SER A 100 -11.11 13.69 24.07
C SER A 100 -11.12 14.75 22.96
N HIS A 101 -10.00 15.45 22.75
CA HIS A 101 -9.82 16.40 21.64
C HIS A 101 -9.31 15.71 20.36
N THR A 102 -9.01 14.41 20.42
CA THR A 102 -8.63 13.60 19.27
C THR A 102 -9.85 12.93 18.69
N GLN A 103 -10.17 13.27 17.46
CA GLN A 103 -11.24 12.60 16.73
C GLN A 103 -10.71 11.37 16.02
N VAL A 104 -11.54 10.33 15.97
CA VAL A 104 -11.22 9.09 15.24
C VAL A 104 -12.37 8.77 14.30
N THR A 105 -12.03 8.54 13.03
CA THR A 105 -13.00 8.12 12.02
C THR A 105 -12.57 6.81 11.41
N TRP A 106 -13.54 5.93 11.18
CA TRP A 106 -13.37 4.69 10.45
C TRP A 106 -14.32 4.69 9.24
N ASN A 107 -13.77 4.63 8.04
CA ASN A 107 -14.51 4.76 6.78
C ASN A 107 -15.41 6.02 6.76
N GLY A 108 -14.92 7.13 7.33
CA GLY A 108 -15.64 8.39 7.42
C GLY A 108 -16.64 8.51 8.57
N MET A 109 -16.91 7.43 9.30
CA MET A 109 -17.79 7.43 10.48
C MET A 109 -16.99 7.68 11.76
N ARG A 110 -17.49 8.58 12.62
CA ARG A 110 -16.87 8.85 13.92
C ARG A 110 -17.09 7.66 14.86
N ILE A 111 -16.01 7.17 15.46
CA ILE A 111 -16.02 6.04 16.39
C ILE A 111 -15.66 6.41 17.83
N ASN A 112 -15.48 7.69 18.13
CA ASN A 112 -15.27 8.12 19.51
C ASN A 112 -16.48 7.74 20.39
N ASN A 113 -16.20 7.25 21.60
CA ASN A 113 -17.24 6.97 22.59
C ASN A 113 -18.03 8.26 22.89
N PRO A 114 -19.35 8.27 22.76
CA PRO A 114 -20.15 9.49 22.94
C PRO A 114 -20.08 10.07 24.36
N MET A 115 -19.88 9.22 25.36
CA MET A 115 -19.82 9.65 26.78
C MET A 115 -18.43 10.16 27.17
N LEU A 116 -17.36 9.48 26.72
CA LEU A 116 -15.98 9.78 27.11
C LEU A 116 -15.28 10.69 26.10
N GLY A 117 -15.82 10.85 24.91
CA GLY A 117 -15.21 11.64 23.83
C GLY A 117 -13.95 11.03 23.22
N MET A 118 -13.45 9.92 23.75
CA MET A 118 -12.22 9.28 23.32
C MET A 118 -12.45 7.90 22.71
N THR A 119 -11.43 7.36 22.04
CA THR A 119 -11.45 6.02 21.44
C THR A 119 -10.39 5.17 22.10
N ASP A 120 -10.70 3.91 22.33
CA ASP A 120 -9.76 2.90 22.80
C ASP A 120 -9.08 2.23 21.60
N PHE A 121 -7.83 2.53 21.38
CA PHE A 121 -7.03 1.98 20.28
C PHE A 121 -6.51 0.56 20.54
N SER A 122 -6.59 0.07 21.80
CA SER A 122 -6.22 -1.31 22.12
C SER A 122 -7.21 -2.32 21.54
N THR A 123 -8.45 -1.88 21.36
CA THR A 123 -9.55 -2.73 20.84
C THR A 123 -9.63 -2.75 19.31
N ILE A 124 -8.83 -1.93 18.64
CA ILE A 124 -8.80 -1.85 17.17
C ILE A 124 -7.60 -2.67 16.66
N PRO A 125 -7.82 -3.89 16.11
CA PRO A 125 -6.73 -4.67 15.51
C PRO A 125 -6.27 -4.01 14.22
N SER A 126 -4.96 -3.93 14.01
CA SER A 126 -4.38 -3.38 12.77
C SER A 126 -4.76 -4.19 11.54
N TYR A 127 -5.06 -5.48 11.72
CA TYR A 127 -5.49 -6.41 10.67
C TYR A 127 -6.68 -5.91 9.83
N PHE A 128 -7.60 -5.16 10.43
CA PHE A 128 -8.80 -4.64 9.73
C PHE A 128 -8.55 -3.29 9.06
N ILE A 129 -7.35 -2.73 9.16
CA ILE A 129 -7.05 -1.38 8.67
C ILE A 129 -6.09 -1.47 7.49
N ASP A 130 -6.53 -1.04 6.32
CA ASP A 130 -5.70 -0.99 5.11
C ASP A 130 -4.91 0.32 4.99
N ASP A 131 -5.53 1.45 5.37
CA ASP A 131 -4.89 2.77 5.36
C ASP A 131 -5.20 3.53 6.64
N ALA A 132 -4.17 4.12 7.20
CA ALA A 132 -4.30 4.98 8.36
C ALA A 132 -3.60 6.31 8.11
N SER A 133 -4.21 7.40 8.55
CA SER A 133 -3.61 8.72 8.43
C SER A 133 -3.94 9.60 9.62
N LEU A 134 -2.96 10.43 9.99
CA LEU A 134 -3.07 11.41 11.06
C LEU A 134 -3.16 12.80 10.44
N LEU A 135 -4.19 13.56 10.81
CA LEU A 135 -4.32 14.96 10.47
C LEU A 135 -4.07 15.78 11.74
N HIS A 136 -3.10 16.66 11.68
CA HIS A 136 -2.65 17.41 12.85
C HIS A 136 -3.37 18.75 12.98
N GLY A 137 -3.84 19.07 14.20
CA GLY A 137 -4.39 20.38 14.55
C GLY A 137 -5.57 20.81 13.67
N THR A 138 -5.51 22.02 13.16
CA THR A 138 -6.57 22.62 12.30
C THR A 138 -6.83 21.87 11.00
N SER A 139 -5.91 20.99 10.60
CA SER A 139 -6.09 20.14 9.41
C SER A 139 -7.29 19.18 9.52
N SER A 140 -7.76 18.92 10.73
CA SER A 140 -8.94 18.08 11.01
C SER A 140 -10.28 18.81 10.81
N VAL A 141 -10.29 20.14 10.68
CA VAL A 141 -11.53 20.95 10.59
C VAL A 141 -12.34 20.64 9.34
N ASN A 142 -11.68 20.25 8.25
CA ASN A 142 -12.35 19.88 7.00
C ASN A 142 -13.05 18.51 7.05
N GLU A 143 -12.89 17.80 8.14
CA GLU A 143 -13.49 16.49 8.35
C GLU A 143 -14.72 16.62 9.27
N THR A 144 -15.66 15.70 9.12
CA THR A 144 -16.89 15.69 9.90
C THR A 144 -16.61 15.67 11.39
N GLY A 145 -16.92 16.78 12.08
CA GLY A 145 -16.84 16.86 13.53
C GLY A 145 -15.50 17.32 14.14
N GLY A 146 -14.55 17.80 13.35
CA GLY A 146 -13.24 18.38 13.69
C GLY A 146 -12.70 18.23 15.11
N GLY A 147 -11.61 17.49 15.28
CA GLY A 147 -10.89 17.42 16.58
C GLY A 147 -9.96 18.61 16.76
N LEU A 148 -9.98 19.27 17.91
CA LEU A 148 -9.08 20.39 18.23
C LEU A 148 -7.60 19.96 18.23
N GLY A 149 -7.32 18.74 18.71
CA GLY A 149 -5.97 18.16 18.72
C GLY A 149 -5.55 17.61 17.39
N GLY A 150 -6.46 16.94 16.72
CA GLY A 150 -6.22 16.27 15.45
C GLY A 150 -7.24 15.17 15.18
N LEU A 151 -7.05 14.50 14.04
CA LEU A 151 -7.92 13.42 13.58
C LEU A 151 -7.06 12.20 13.23
N VAL A 152 -7.49 11.04 13.68
CA VAL A 152 -7.04 9.74 13.20
C VAL A 152 -8.08 9.19 12.22
N ARG A 153 -7.69 9.03 10.97
CA ARG A 153 -8.54 8.43 9.94
C ARG A 153 -8.09 7.01 9.70
N LEU A 154 -9.02 6.07 9.79
CA LEU A 154 -8.83 4.66 9.51
C LEU A 154 -9.73 4.27 8.34
N SER A 155 -9.24 3.43 7.45
CA SER A 155 -10.03 2.86 6.35
C SER A 155 -9.67 1.40 6.08
N THR A 156 -10.65 0.66 5.63
CA THR A 156 -10.60 -0.73 5.17
C THR A 156 -10.95 -0.79 3.71
#